data_97a29e47b4f78b238b2a17f2df0f62bb
#
_entry.id   97a29e47b4f78b238b2a17f2df0f62bb
#
_cell.length_a   1.000
_cell.length_b   1.000
_cell.length_c   1.000
_cell.angle_alpha   90.00
_cell.angle_beta   90.00
_cell.angle_gamma   90.00
#
_symmetry.space_group_name_H-M   'P 1'
#
loop_
_entity.id
_entity.type
_entity.pdbx_description
1 polymer ?
#
loop_
_entity_poly.entity_id
_entity_poly.type
_entity_poly.pdbx_seq_one_letter_code
_entity_poly.pdbx_strand_id
1 'polypeptide(L)'
;MARILSGKEFAARIKEDAARGVAELKAEGVLPRLAVIIVGSDPASEVYVRNRQRTCDELGIRSDHISLPAETTKEELLACIEELNVDPEVHGILVQLPLPAQIAEDEEEILSHIDPRKDVDGFHPVNVGHLVLGAPGPRPCTPAGCIRMLDYAGIPIEGAHAVIIGRSNIVGKPMAHLLLERNATVTICHSRTRNLAAIARTADILVAAVGRPRFVTADMVKEGATVIDVGINRIAPKKLVGDVDFDAAAAVAGAITPVPGGVGLLTVAMLMENVVQAAKAQNP
;
A
#
# COMPACT_ATOMS: atom_id res chain seq x y z
N MET A 1 -4.89 16.56 22.76
CA MET A 1 -3.85 16.21 21.75
C MET A 1 -4.22 14.89 21.13
N ALA A 2 -4.12 14.77 19.82
CA ALA A 2 -4.41 13.54 19.11
C ALA A 2 -3.49 12.37 19.54
N ARG A 3 -4.03 11.16 19.56
CA ARG A 3 -3.22 9.93 19.66
C ARG A 3 -2.41 9.76 18.38
N ILE A 4 -1.10 9.59 18.49
CA ILE A 4 -0.23 9.38 17.34
C ILE A 4 -0.27 7.90 16.95
N LEU A 5 -0.67 7.62 15.71
CA LEU A 5 -0.71 6.28 15.13
C LEU A 5 0.65 5.97 14.49
N SER A 6 1.57 5.43 15.29
CA SER A 6 2.94 5.14 14.85
C SER A 6 2.99 3.94 13.91
N GLY A 7 3.37 4.16 12.65
CA GLY A 7 3.54 3.07 11.67
C GLY A 7 4.59 2.05 12.09
N LYS A 8 5.58 2.43 12.90
CA LYS A 8 6.62 1.51 13.39
C LYS A 8 6.03 0.39 14.26
N GLU A 9 5.13 0.75 15.18
CA GLU A 9 4.48 -0.22 16.08
C GLU A 9 3.61 -1.21 15.28
N PHE A 10 2.77 -0.69 14.39
CA PHE A 10 1.85 -1.52 13.62
C PHE A 10 2.56 -2.37 12.56
N ALA A 11 3.58 -1.83 11.89
CA ALA A 11 4.40 -2.61 10.96
C ALA A 11 5.12 -3.78 11.67
N ALA A 12 5.56 -3.62 12.92
CA ALA A 12 6.16 -4.70 13.69
C ALA A 12 5.13 -5.84 13.90
N ARG A 13 3.90 -5.54 14.27
CA ARG A 13 2.84 -6.54 14.45
C ARG A 13 2.48 -7.26 13.15
N ILE A 14 2.40 -6.54 12.03
CA ILE A 14 2.16 -7.16 10.71
C ILE A 14 3.32 -8.09 10.33
N LYS A 15 4.57 -7.68 10.60
CA LYS A 15 5.75 -8.52 10.36
C LYS A 15 5.76 -9.79 11.23
N GLU A 16 5.29 -9.71 12.49
CA GLU A 16 5.14 -10.88 13.36
C GLU A 16 4.11 -11.86 12.79
N ASP A 17 2.99 -11.36 12.25
CA ASP A 17 1.99 -12.20 11.57
C ASP A 17 2.59 -12.87 10.33
N ALA A 18 3.31 -12.12 9.49
CA ALA A 18 4.00 -12.66 8.32
C ALA A 18 5.07 -13.71 8.71
N ALA A 19 5.85 -13.45 9.77
CA ALA A 19 6.87 -14.39 10.26
C ALA A 19 6.27 -15.74 10.68
N ARG A 20 5.10 -15.73 11.34
CA ARG A 20 4.38 -16.97 11.65
C ARG A 20 3.97 -17.73 10.40
N GLY A 21 3.43 -17.04 9.40
CA GLY A 21 3.06 -17.66 8.12
C GLY A 21 4.26 -18.22 7.35
N VAL A 22 5.42 -17.54 7.41
CA VAL A 22 6.69 -18.08 6.83
C VAL A 22 7.13 -19.35 7.56
N ALA A 23 7.03 -19.39 8.90
CA ALA A 23 7.40 -20.57 9.68
C ALA A 23 6.51 -21.78 9.36
N GLU A 24 5.19 -21.55 9.20
CA GLU A 24 4.23 -22.58 8.78
C GLU A 24 4.60 -23.14 7.40
N LEU A 25 4.79 -22.29 6.39
CA LEU A 25 5.16 -22.69 5.03
C LEU A 25 6.50 -23.47 5.01
N LYS A 26 7.48 -23.01 5.78
CA LYS A 26 8.77 -23.74 5.88
C LYS A 26 8.63 -25.13 6.50
N ALA A 27 7.74 -25.32 7.46
CA ALA A 27 7.45 -26.62 8.02
C ALA A 27 6.83 -27.58 6.98
N GLU A 28 6.16 -27.04 5.98
CA GLU A 28 5.59 -27.78 4.83
C GLU A 28 6.58 -27.90 3.65
N GLY A 29 7.82 -27.40 3.81
CA GLY A 29 8.85 -27.44 2.77
C GLY A 29 8.76 -26.33 1.74
N VAL A 30 7.91 -25.31 1.94
CA VAL A 30 7.72 -24.19 1.04
C VAL A 30 8.51 -22.97 1.52
N LEU A 31 9.40 -22.45 0.67
CA LEU A 31 10.12 -21.21 0.94
C LEU A 31 9.46 -20.06 0.16
N PRO A 32 8.76 -19.12 0.82
CA PRO A 32 8.17 -17.97 0.12
C PRO A 32 9.23 -17.21 -0.67
N ARG A 33 8.94 -16.92 -1.95
CA ARG A 33 9.87 -16.27 -2.88
C ARG A 33 9.19 -15.10 -3.60
N LEU A 34 9.82 -13.92 -3.51
CA LEU A 34 9.42 -12.69 -4.15
C LEU A 34 10.42 -12.32 -5.25
N ALA A 35 9.96 -12.19 -6.48
CA ALA A 35 10.74 -11.61 -7.58
C ALA A 35 10.41 -10.11 -7.69
N VAL A 36 11.44 -9.27 -7.68
CA VAL A 36 11.32 -7.81 -7.81
C VAL A 36 12.02 -7.37 -9.08
N ILE A 37 11.27 -6.87 -10.05
CA ILE A 37 11.78 -6.35 -11.31
C ILE A 37 11.99 -4.84 -11.17
N ILE A 38 13.19 -4.38 -11.50
CA ILE A 38 13.57 -2.96 -11.48
C ILE A 38 14.08 -2.60 -12.87
N VAL A 39 13.44 -1.64 -13.53
CA VAL A 39 13.85 -1.16 -14.85
C VAL A 39 14.54 0.19 -14.70
N GLY A 40 15.82 0.26 -15.10
CA GLY A 40 16.65 1.43 -14.90
C GLY A 40 17.07 1.65 -13.44
N SER A 41 17.38 2.89 -13.11
CA SER A 41 17.78 3.29 -11.74
C SER A 41 17.07 4.59 -11.35
N ASP A 42 16.30 4.52 -10.26
CA ASP A 42 15.73 5.71 -9.62
C ASP A 42 16.25 5.80 -8.18
N PRO A 43 17.01 6.85 -7.82
CA PRO A 43 17.55 7.02 -6.47
C PRO A 43 16.49 7.08 -5.37
N ALA A 44 15.26 7.46 -5.70
CA ALA A 44 14.16 7.46 -4.73
C ALA A 44 13.70 6.03 -4.41
N SER A 45 13.72 5.16 -5.40
CA SER A 45 13.35 3.75 -5.27
C SER A 45 14.38 2.92 -4.53
N GLU A 46 15.67 3.27 -4.56
CA GLU A 46 16.74 2.51 -3.89
C GLU A 46 16.52 2.33 -2.38
N VAL A 47 15.97 3.33 -1.70
CA VAL A 47 15.69 3.25 -0.26
C VAL A 47 14.58 2.22 0.01
N TYR A 48 13.55 2.21 -0.83
CA TYR A 48 12.46 1.23 -0.73
C TYR A 48 12.94 -0.18 -1.03
N VAL A 49 13.75 -0.35 -2.07
CA VAL A 49 14.36 -1.63 -2.45
C VAL A 49 15.20 -2.20 -1.31
N ARG A 50 16.10 -1.39 -0.72
CA ARG A 50 16.93 -1.83 0.42
C ARG A 50 16.10 -2.20 1.66
N ASN A 51 15.07 -1.40 1.98
CA ASN A 51 14.21 -1.68 3.13
C ASN A 51 13.40 -2.98 2.91
N ARG A 52 12.94 -3.22 1.70
CA ARG A 52 12.23 -4.45 1.31
C ARG A 52 13.15 -5.64 1.43
N GLN A 53 14.34 -5.59 0.82
CA GLN A 53 15.33 -6.67 0.91
C GLN A 53 15.63 -7.03 2.35
N ARG A 54 15.98 -6.04 3.18
CA ARG A 54 16.23 -6.27 4.60
C ARG A 54 15.03 -6.93 5.31
N THR A 55 13.81 -6.52 4.98
CA THR A 55 12.61 -7.11 5.59
C THR A 55 12.38 -8.54 5.13
N CYS A 56 12.65 -8.86 3.85
CA CYS A 56 12.61 -10.24 3.36
C CYS A 56 13.63 -11.10 4.12
N ASP A 57 14.88 -10.63 4.26
CA ASP A 57 15.94 -11.33 4.98
C ASP A 57 15.56 -11.57 6.46
N GLU A 58 15.05 -10.52 7.15
CA GLU A 58 14.58 -10.61 8.53
C GLU A 58 13.49 -11.67 8.73
N LEU A 59 12.58 -11.82 7.76
CA LEU A 59 11.45 -12.76 7.82
C LEU A 59 11.79 -14.14 7.24
N GLY A 60 12.91 -14.27 6.53
CA GLY A 60 13.30 -15.48 5.84
C GLY A 60 12.47 -15.78 4.59
N ILE A 61 12.05 -14.75 3.88
CA ILE A 61 11.47 -14.76 2.54
C ILE A 61 12.62 -14.61 1.54
N ARG A 62 12.70 -15.49 0.54
CA ARG A 62 13.66 -15.32 -0.54
C ARG A 62 13.25 -14.15 -1.43
N SER A 63 14.15 -13.22 -1.69
CA SER A 63 13.89 -12.08 -2.58
C SER A 63 14.92 -12.03 -3.69
N ASP A 64 14.47 -12.18 -4.93
CA ASP A 64 15.31 -12.08 -6.12
C ASP A 64 15.12 -10.69 -6.76
N HIS A 65 16.22 -10.00 -6.98
CA HIS A 65 16.23 -8.69 -7.60
C HIS A 65 16.68 -8.82 -9.05
N ILE A 66 15.78 -8.52 -9.98
CA ILE A 66 16.00 -8.56 -11.42
C ILE A 66 16.15 -7.12 -11.91
N SER A 67 17.38 -6.71 -12.17
CA SER A 67 17.69 -5.37 -12.67
C SER A 67 17.76 -5.39 -14.18
N LEU A 68 16.86 -4.68 -14.84
CA LEU A 68 16.83 -4.49 -16.28
C LEU A 68 17.38 -3.11 -16.67
N PRO A 69 18.03 -2.98 -17.82
CA PRO A 69 18.51 -1.68 -18.33
C PRO A 69 17.39 -0.63 -18.43
N ALA A 70 17.77 0.65 -18.38
CA ALA A 70 16.79 1.74 -18.53
C ALA A 70 16.13 1.77 -19.91
N GLU A 71 16.80 1.23 -20.90
CA GLU A 71 16.38 1.14 -22.30
C GLU A 71 15.47 -0.07 -22.59
N THR A 72 15.20 -0.90 -21.58
CA THR A 72 14.35 -2.10 -21.71
C THR A 72 13.01 -1.75 -22.37
N THR A 73 12.68 -2.51 -23.40
CA THR A 73 11.40 -2.38 -24.10
C THR A 73 10.25 -3.04 -23.32
N LYS A 74 9.02 -2.73 -23.71
CA LYS A 74 7.85 -3.38 -23.14
C LYS A 74 7.90 -4.90 -23.35
N GLU A 75 8.23 -5.33 -24.57
CA GLU A 75 8.30 -6.75 -24.96
C GLU A 75 9.32 -7.52 -24.09
N GLU A 76 10.49 -6.94 -23.86
CA GLU A 76 11.50 -7.55 -23.00
C GLU A 76 11.03 -7.65 -21.54
N LEU A 77 10.35 -6.63 -21.03
CA LEU A 77 9.78 -6.67 -19.68
C LEU A 77 8.65 -7.69 -19.57
N LEU A 78 7.76 -7.77 -20.56
CA LEU A 78 6.69 -8.78 -20.59
C LEU A 78 7.26 -10.21 -20.66
N ALA A 79 8.32 -10.43 -21.44
CA ALA A 79 9.00 -11.74 -21.49
C ALA A 79 9.59 -12.12 -20.13
N CYS A 80 10.22 -11.18 -19.43
CA CYS A 80 10.73 -11.39 -18.08
C CYS A 80 9.61 -11.74 -17.08
N ILE A 81 8.47 -11.06 -17.15
CA ILE A 81 7.30 -11.35 -16.32
C ILE A 81 6.78 -12.76 -16.64
N GLU A 82 6.70 -13.14 -17.89
CA GLU A 82 6.19 -14.46 -18.29
C GLU A 82 7.07 -15.60 -17.78
N GLU A 83 8.41 -15.46 -17.81
CA GLU A 83 9.34 -16.42 -17.20
C GLU A 83 9.05 -16.61 -15.71
N LEU A 84 8.74 -15.53 -14.98
CA LEU A 84 8.40 -15.59 -13.56
C LEU A 84 6.99 -16.13 -13.30
N ASN A 85 6.05 -15.86 -14.21
CA ASN A 85 4.69 -16.40 -14.13
C ASN A 85 4.69 -17.94 -14.15
N VAL A 86 5.51 -18.54 -15.00
CA VAL A 86 5.58 -20.00 -15.15
C VAL A 86 6.52 -20.67 -14.14
N ASP A 87 7.38 -19.95 -13.44
CA ASP A 87 8.26 -20.51 -12.40
C ASP A 87 7.45 -20.88 -11.14
N PRO A 88 7.29 -22.19 -10.82
CA PRO A 88 6.50 -22.63 -9.67
C PRO A 88 7.11 -22.26 -8.32
N GLU A 89 8.39 -21.91 -8.27
CA GLU A 89 9.05 -21.49 -7.02
C GLU A 89 8.83 -19.98 -6.74
N VAL A 90 8.41 -19.19 -7.73
CA VAL A 90 8.10 -17.77 -7.55
C VAL A 90 6.66 -17.61 -7.09
N HIS A 91 6.46 -17.11 -5.88
CA HIS A 91 5.14 -16.94 -5.28
C HIS A 91 4.58 -15.52 -5.43
N GLY A 92 5.46 -14.53 -5.57
CA GLY A 92 5.07 -13.14 -5.77
C GLY A 92 5.97 -12.44 -6.78
N ILE A 93 5.37 -11.59 -7.61
CA ILE A 93 6.05 -10.74 -8.59
C ILE A 93 5.70 -9.29 -8.28
N LEU A 94 6.72 -8.43 -8.29
CA LEU A 94 6.56 -6.99 -8.12
C LEU A 94 7.39 -6.27 -9.19
N VAL A 95 6.73 -5.41 -9.94
CA VAL A 95 7.39 -4.46 -10.85
C VAL A 95 7.52 -3.13 -10.14
N GLN A 96 8.76 -2.69 -9.94
CA GLN A 96 9.04 -1.44 -9.22
C GLN A 96 8.64 -0.22 -10.04
N LEU A 97 7.69 0.55 -9.53
CA LEU A 97 7.28 1.83 -10.12
C LEU A 97 8.11 3.01 -9.57
N PRO A 98 8.23 4.11 -10.33
CA PRO A 98 7.72 4.31 -11.69
C PRO A 98 8.54 3.59 -12.76
N LEU A 99 7.90 3.25 -13.88
CA LEU A 99 8.59 2.74 -15.08
C LEU A 99 9.31 3.87 -15.83
N PRO A 100 10.36 3.56 -16.61
CA PRO A 100 11.00 4.52 -17.52
C PRO A 100 10.00 5.13 -18.50
N ALA A 101 10.24 6.39 -18.89
CA ALA A 101 9.31 7.20 -19.68
C ALA A 101 8.84 6.54 -21.00
N GLN A 102 9.71 5.74 -21.65
CA GLN A 102 9.36 5.07 -22.92
C GLN A 102 8.34 3.95 -22.81
N ILE A 103 8.13 3.39 -21.60
CA ILE A 103 7.14 2.33 -21.32
C ILE A 103 6.15 2.72 -20.21
N ALA A 104 6.19 3.96 -19.76
CA ALA A 104 5.33 4.43 -18.67
C ALA A 104 3.83 4.46 -19.04
N GLU A 105 3.52 4.67 -20.32
CA GLU A 105 2.14 4.65 -20.83
C GLU A 105 1.56 3.23 -20.87
N ASP A 106 2.42 2.19 -20.87
CA ASP A 106 2.04 0.78 -20.88
C ASP A 106 1.94 0.17 -19.47
N GLU A 107 2.09 0.96 -18.39
CA GLU A 107 2.12 0.48 -17.01
C GLU A 107 0.95 -0.45 -16.67
N GLU A 108 -0.28 -0.09 -17.07
CA GLU A 108 -1.49 -0.88 -16.79
C GLU A 108 -1.45 -2.25 -17.51
N GLU A 109 -0.98 -2.29 -18.75
CA GLU A 109 -0.83 -3.53 -19.52
C GLU A 109 0.25 -4.41 -18.90
N ILE A 110 1.41 -3.82 -18.54
CA ILE A 110 2.53 -4.54 -17.93
C ILE A 110 2.10 -5.16 -16.59
N LEU A 111 1.47 -4.40 -15.71
CA LEU A 111 1.00 -4.92 -14.42
C LEU A 111 -0.09 -5.98 -14.58
N SER A 112 -0.93 -5.87 -15.61
CA SER A 112 -1.96 -6.86 -15.94
C SER A 112 -1.40 -8.16 -16.56
N HIS A 113 -0.12 -8.19 -16.92
CA HIS A 113 0.55 -9.39 -17.44
C HIS A 113 1.07 -10.31 -16.33
N ILE A 114 1.19 -9.82 -15.11
CA ILE A 114 1.54 -10.63 -13.95
C ILE A 114 0.39 -11.63 -13.69
N ASP A 115 0.71 -12.90 -13.42
CA ASP A 115 -0.31 -13.87 -12.98
C ASP A 115 -1.04 -13.32 -11.74
N PRO A 116 -2.37 -13.18 -11.73
CA PRO A 116 -3.11 -12.62 -10.60
C PRO A 116 -2.86 -13.36 -9.27
N ARG A 117 -2.43 -14.63 -9.32
CA ARG A 117 -2.04 -15.40 -8.12
C ARG A 117 -0.68 -14.97 -7.56
N LYS A 118 0.16 -14.30 -8.39
CA LYS A 118 1.51 -13.81 -8.04
C LYS A 118 1.56 -12.28 -7.93
N ASP A 119 0.46 -11.58 -8.21
CA ASP A 119 0.34 -10.13 -8.04
C ASP A 119 0.27 -9.79 -6.54
N VAL A 120 1.41 -9.52 -5.93
CA VAL A 120 1.50 -9.21 -4.49
C VAL A 120 1.21 -7.75 -4.16
N ASP A 121 1.11 -6.88 -5.15
CA ASP A 121 0.67 -5.49 -4.98
C ASP A 121 -0.87 -5.35 -5.00
N GLY A 122 -1.58 -6.33 -5.57
CA GLY A 122 -3.04 -6.32 -5.67
C GLY A 122 -3.58 -5.34 -6.72
N PHE A 123 -2.82 -5.08 -7.78
CA PHE A 123 -3.18 -4.11 -8.83
C PHE A 123 -3.74 -4.77 -10.09
N HIS A 124 -3.56 -6.10 -10.24
CA HIS A 124 -4.11 -6.82 -11.37
C HIS A 124 -5.64 -6.67 -11.42
N PRO A 125 -6.27 -6.45 -12.61
CA PRO A 125 -7.72 -6.24 -12.71
C PRO A 125 -8.58 -7.34 -12.08
N VAL A 126 -8.13 -8.60 -12.10
CA VAL A 126 -8.80 -9.72 -11.42
C VAL A 126 -8.82 -9.50 -9.91
N ASN A 127 -7.68 -9.11 -9.30
CA ASN A 127 -7.57 -8.85 -7.86
C ASN A 127 -8.34 -7.60 -7.44
N VAL A 128 -8.37 -6.58 -8.28
CA VAL A 128 -9.25 -5.40 -8.10
C VAL A 128 -10.72 -5.83 -8.15
N GLY A 129 -11.10 -6.72 -9.07
CA GLY A 129 -12.44 -7.31 -9.11
C GLY A 129 -12.76 -8.09 -7.83
N HIS A 130 -11.85 -8.92 -7.34
CA HIS A 130 -12.00 -9.63 -6.06
C HIS A 130 -12.19 -8.66 -4.89
N LEU A 131 -11.41 -7.56 -4.83
CA LEU A 131 -11.59 -6.53 -3.81
C LEU A 131 -12.99 -5.91 -3.85
N VAL A 132 -13.50 -5.57 -5.03
CA VAL A 132 -14.83 -4.97 -5.19
C VAL A 132 -15.95 -5.93 -4.78
N LEU A 133 -15.77 -7.23 -5.05
CA LEU A 133 -16.75 -8.28 -4.74
C LEU A 133 -16.62 -8.83 -3.31
N GLY A 134 -15.63 -8.39 -2.53
CA GLY A 134 -15.33 -8.98 -1.21
C GLY A 134 -14.83 -10.43 -1.29
N ALA A 135 -14.32 -10.85 -2.47
CA ALA A 135 -13.75 -12.18 -2.67
C ALA A 135 -12.31 -12.26 -2.16
N PRO A 136 -11.80 -13.46 -1.78
CA PRO A 136 -10.40 -13.63 -1.37
C PRO A 136 -9.42 -13.25 -2.48
N GLY A 137 -8.26 -12.70 -2.09
CA GLY A 137 -7.19 -12.33 -3.01
C GLY A 137 -6.27 -11.25 -2.41
N PRO A 138 -5.15 -10.97 -3.07
CA PRO A 138 -4.24 -9.90 -2.66
C PRO A 138 -4.97 -8.56 -2.57
N ARG A 139 -4.60 -7.77 -1.57
CA ARG A 139 -5.12 -6.42 -1.36
C ARG A 139 -4.00 -5.41 -1.56
N PRO A 140 -4.26 -4.23 -2.18
CA PRO A 140 -3.25 -3.18 -2.28
C PRO A 140 -2.62 -2.87 -0.92
N CYS A 141 -1.28 -2.96 -0.87
CA CYS A 141 -0.52 -2.98 0.39
C CYS A 141 -0.79 -1.77 1.28
N THR A 142 -0.78 -0.56 0.73
CA THR A 142 -0.97 0.67 1.50
C THR A 142 -2.37 0.77 2.12
N PRO A 143 -3.47 0.61 1.37
CA PRO A 143 -4.82 0.57 1.92
C PRO A 143 -5.03 -0.55 2.95
N ALA A 144 -4.56 -1.76 2.66
CA ALA A 144 -4.67 -2.88 3.59
C ALA A 144 -3.92 -2.61 4.91
N GLY A 145 -2.73 -2.01 4.83
CA GLY A 145 -1.97 -1.57 6.00
C GLY A 145 -2.72 -0.54 6.84
N CYS A 146 -3.44 0.39 6.21
CA CYS A 146 -4.29 1.35 6.93
C CYS A 146 -5.43 0.66 7.69
N ILE A 147 -6.09 -0.33 7.08
CA ILE A 147 -7.13 -1.12 7.77
C ILE A 147 -6.54 -1.88 8.97
N ARG A 148 -5.40 -2.58 8.78
CA ARG A 148 -4.70 -3.29 9.88
C ARG A 148 -4.32 -2.33 11.01
N MET A 149 -3.87 -1.12 10.67
CA MET A 149 -3.56 -0.09 11.67
C MET A 149 -4.79 0.34 12.46
N LEU A 150 -5.93 0.57 11.80
CA LEU A 150 -7.19 0.92 12.46
C LEU A 150 -7.63 -0.19 13.42
N ASP A 151 -7.57 -1.46 12.98
CA ASP A 151 -7.89 -2.63 13.80
C ASP A 151 -6.99 -2.73 15.04
N TYR A 152 -5.67 -2.65 14.85
CA TYR A 152 -4.72 -2.72 15.96
C TYR A 152 -4.82 -1.53 16.92
N ALA A 153 -5.22 -0.38 16.42
CA ALA A 153 -5.46 0.81 17.23
C ALA A 153 -6.79 0.77 17.99
N GLY A 154 -7.67 -0.20 17.68
CA GLY A 154 -9.01 -0.31 18.25
C GLY A 154 -9.94 0.83 17.80
N ILE A 155 -9.71 1.35 16.58
CA ILE A 155 -10.54 2.41 16.00
C ILE A 155 -11.73 1.75 15.30
N PRO A 156 -12.98 2.03 15.69
CA PRO A 156 -14.15 1.42 15.08
C PRO A 156 -14.31 1.88 13.63
N ILE A 157 -14.47 0.92 12.72
CA ILE A 157 -14.71 1.17 11.28
C ILE A 157 -16.20 1.00 10.98
N GLU A 158 -16.84 -0.02 11.59
CA GLU A 158 -18.27 -0.30 11.40
C GLU A 158 -19.12 0.89 11.82
N GLY A 159 -20.02 1.32 10.94
CA GLY A 159 -20.90 2.44 11.13
C GLY A 159 -20.24 3.83 11.04
N ALA A 160 -18.89 3.90 10.93
CA ALA A 160 -18.19 5.17 10.78
C ALA A 160 -18.41 5.79 9.39
N HIS A 161 -18.43 7.11 9.32
CA HIS A 161 -18.36 7.82 8.06
C HIS A 161 -16.89 8.03 7.68
N ALA A 162 -16.45 7.35 6.64
CA ALA A 162 -15.10 7.48 6.10
C ALA A 162 -15.09 8.37 4.86
N VAL A 163 -14.26 9.41 4.87
CA VAL A 163 -14.04 10.29 3.70
C VAL A 163 -12.62 10.08 3.20
N ILE A 164 -12.49 9.71 1.92
CA ILE A 164 -11.21 9.55 1.25
C ILE A 164 -11.01 10.72 0.30
N ILE A 165 -9.94 11.48 0.50
CA ILE A 165 -9.52 12.55 -0.43
C ILE A 165 -8.44 11.97 -1.33
N GLY A 166 -8.84 11.61 -2.55
CA GLY A 166 -8.02 10.91 -3.55
C GLY A 166 -8.79 9.76 -4.19
N ARG A 167 -8.48 9.46 -5.46
CA ARG A 167 -9.16 8.38 -6.22
C ARG A 167 -8.21 7.60 -7.13
N SER A 168 -6.94 7.48 -6.75
CA SER A 168 -5.97 6.66 -7.49
C SER A 168 -6.37 5.18 -7.46
N ASN A 169 -5.93 4.43 -8.49
CA ASN A 169 -6.16 2.98 -8.55
C ASN A 169 -5.38 2.23 -7.47
N ILE A 170 -4.27 2.80 -7.01
CA ILE A 170 -3.37 2.15 -6.04
C ILE A 170 -3.69 2.45 -4.56
N VAL A 171 -4.42 3.55 -4.27
CA VAL A 171 -4.76 3.93 -2.88
C VAL A 171 -6.23 4.30 -2.71
N GLY A 172 -6.71 5.37 -3.38
CA GLY A 172 -8.00 5.97 -3.04
C GLY A 172 -9.18 5.04 -3.28
N LYS A 173 -9.26 4.39 -4.44
CA LYS A 173 -10.31 3.42 -4.76
C LYS A 173 -10.22 2.16 -3.88
N PRO A 174 -9.05 1.49 -3.75
CA PRO A 174 -8.92 0.34 -2.87
C PRO A 174 -9.26 0.66 -1.41
N MET A 175 -8.84 1.80 -0.89
CA MET A 175 -9.15 2.22 0.46
C MET A 175 -10.66 2.33 0.70
N ALA A 176 -11.39 2.86 -0.29
CA ALA A 176 -12.84 2.98 -0.22
C ALA A 176 -13.53 1.61 -0.15
N HIS A 177 -13.09 0.66 -0.97
CA HIS A 177 -13.64 -0.70 -0.98
C HIS A 177 -13.31 -1.44 0.32
N LEU A 178 -12.09 -1.35 0.84
CA LEU A 178 -11.72 -1.98 2.11
C LEU A 178 -12.50 -1.41 3.32
N LEU A 179 -12.74 -0.10 3.35
CA LEU A 179 -13.57 0.51 4.39
C LEU A 179 -15.04 0.09 4.25
N LEU A 180 -15.56 0.01 3.01
CA LEU A 180 -16.90 -0.47 2.73
C LEU A 180 -17.08 -1.94 3.16
N GLU A 181 -16.11 -2.81 2.87
CA GLU A 181 -16.08 -4.22 3.31
C GLU A 181 -16.15 -4.34 4.85
N ARG A 182 -15.68 -3.32 5.56
CA ARG A 182 -15.71 -3.21 7.03
C ARG A 182 -16.94 -2.44 7.55
N ASN A 183 -18.02 -2.32 6.76
CA ASN A 183 -19.29 -1.67 7.10
C ASN A 183 -19.17 -0.15 7.38
N ALA A 184 -18.19 0.55 6.86
CA ALA A 184 -18.18 2.02 6.88
C ALA A 184 -19.10 2.60 5.82
N THR A 185 -19.67 3.79 6.09
CA THR A 185 -20.25 4.64 5.04
C THR A 185 -19.14 5.42 4.38
N VAL A 186 -18.96 5.29 3.06
CA VAL A 186 -17.78 5.81 2.36
C VAL A 186 -18.12 6.94 1.41
N THR A 187 -17.37 8.03 1.48
CA THR A 187 -17.40 9.13 0.51
C THR A 187 -16.03 9.31 -0.12
N ILE A 188 -15.94 9.25 -1.45
CA ILE A 188 -14.70 9.54 -2.20
C ILE A 188 -14.75 10.97 -2.71
N CYS A 189 -13.75 11.76 -2.35
CA CYS A 189 -13.53 13.12 -2.80
C CYS A 189 -12.34 13.22 -3.75
N HIS A 190 -12.36 14.15 -4.68
CA HIS A 190 -11.32 14.35 -5.68
C HIS A 190 -11.25 15.81 -6.15
N SER A 191 -10.38 16.15 -7.09
CA SER A 191 -10.13 17.50 -7.58
C SER A 191 -11.36 18.21 -8.19
N ARG A 192 -12.45 17.49 -8.47
CA ARG A 192 -13.71 18.02 -8.99
C ARG A 192 -14.81 18.08 -7.92
N THR A 193 -14.52 17.67 -6.68
CA THR A 193 -15.49 17.71 -5.58
C THR A 193 -15.77 19.17 -5.18
N ARG A 194 -17.04 19.53 -5.14
CA ARG A 194 -17.48 20.84 -4.64
C ARG A 194 -17.54 20.81 -3.11
N ASN A 195 -17.23 21.93 -2.48
CA ASN A 195 -17.30 22.09 -1.01
C ASN A 195 -16.50 21.02 -0.23
N LEU A 196 -15.30 20.68 -0.74
CA LEU A 196 -14.46 19.62 -0.22
C LEU A 196 -14.26 19.71 1.30
N ALA A 197 -13.95 20.90 1.82
CA ALA A 197 -13.72 21.09 3.25
C ALA A 197 -14.97 20.75 4.10
N ALA A 198 -16.16 21.11 3.64
CA ALA A 198 -17.41 20.79 4.33
C ALA A 198 -17.67 19.27 4.37
N ILE A 199 -17.38 18.54 3.27
CA ILE A 199 -17.51 17.09 3.21
C ILE A 199 -16.46 16.44 4.09
N ALA A 200 -15.20 16.82 3.98
CA ALA A 200 -14.09 16.24 4.78
C ALA A 200 -14.37 16.36 6.29
N ARG A 201 -14.92 17.48 6.74
CA ARG A 201 -15.27 17.74 8.15
C ARG A 201 -16.41 16.88 8.70
N THR A 202 -17.09 16.11 7.88
CA THR A 202 -18.10 15.14 8.36
C THR A 202 -17.51 13.77 8.70
N ALA A 203 -16.22 13.53 8.40
CA ALA A 203 -15.58 12.24 8.52
C ALA A 203 -15.26 11.86 9.96
N ASP A 204 -15.63 10.64 10.37
CA ASP A 204 -15.09 9.97 11.56
C ASP A 204 -13.68 9.44 11.27
N ILE A 205 -13.48 8.97 10.02
CA ILE A 205 -12.17 8.55 9.49
C ILE A 205 -11.89 9.35 8.22
N LEU A 206 -10.87 10.21 8.25
CA LEU A 206 -10.43 11.02 7.11
C LEU A 206 -9.13 10.46 6.55
N VAL A 207 -9.14 10.06 5.28
CA VAL A 207 -7.95 9.56 4.57
C VAL A 207 -7.50 10.58 3.54
N ALA A 208 -6.27 11.07 3.66
CA ALA A 208 -5.63 11.98 2.71
C ALA A 208 -4.66 11.21 1.81
N ALA A 209 -4.93 11.20 0.50
CA ALA A 209 -4.15 10.50 -0.52
C ALA A 209 -4.14 11.26 -1.85
N VAL A 210 -3.68 12.52 -1.82
CA VAL A 210 -3.69 13.46 -2.96
C VAL A 210 -2.31 13.76 -3.53
N GLY A 211 -1.23 13.41 -2.82
CA GLY A 211 0.15 13.69 -3.22
C GLY A 211 0.46 15.19 -3.25
N ARG A 212 -0.15 15.98 -2.35
CA ARG A 212 0.04 17.42 -2.25
C ARG A 212 0.40 17.82 -0.81
N PRO A 213 1.57 18.42 -0.59
CA PRO A 213 2.05 18.71 0.76
C PRO A 213 1.07 19.64 1.52
N ARG A 214 0.68 19.22 2.74
CA ARG A 214 -0.18 19.99 3.67
C ARG A 214 -1.50 20.48 3.08
N PHE A 215 -2.07 19.72 2.17
CA PHE A 215 -3.32 20.06 1.49
C PHE A 215 -4.52 20.03 2.44
N VAL A 216 -4.56 19.05 3.36
CA VAL A 216 -5.63 18.92 4.36
C VAL A 216 -5.29 19.76 5.57
N THR A 217 -6.10 20.78 5.82
CA THR A 217 -5.95 21.75 6.91
C THR A 217 -6.91 21.43 8.07
N ALA A 218 -6.70 22.04 9.23
CA ALA A 218 -7.47 21.77 10.45
C ALA A 218 -9.00 22.00 10.26
N ASP A 219 -9.39 22.97 9.43
CA ASP A 219 -10.79 23.26 9.14
C ASP A 219 -11.49 22.19 8.30
N MET A 220 -10.72 21.25 7.73
CA MET A 220 -11.21 20.05 7.02
C MET A 220 -11.38 18.84 7.94
N VAL A 221 -10.94 18.91 9.19
CA VAL A 221 -10.97 17.81 10.15
C VAL A 221 -12.13 17.97 11.13
N LYS A 222 -12.94 16.93 11.30
CA LYS A 222 -13.95 16.85 12.36
C LYS A 222 -13.24 16.69 13.71
N GLU A 223 -13.74 17.38 14.73
CA GLU A 223 -13.23 17.22 16.09
C GLU A 223 -13.31 15.76 16.54
N GLY A 224 -12.20 15.23 17.04
CA GLY A 224 -12.09 13.83 17.48
C GLY A 224 -11.93 12.79 16.35
N ALA A 225 -11.92 13.19 15.08
CA ALA A 225 -11.75 12.26 13.95
C ALA A 225 -10.40 11.55 13.95
N THR A 226 -10.36 10.38 13.32
CA THR A 226 -9.10 9.71 12.97
C THR A 226 -8.63 10.19 11.60
N VAL A 227 -7.39 10.69 11.52
CA VAL A 227 -6.79 11.20 10.29
C VAL A 227 -5.65 10.27 9.84
N ILE A 228 -5.81 9.70 8.64
CA ILE A 228 -4.80 8.85 8.01
C ILE A 228 -4.17 9.62 6.85
N ASP A 229 -2.92 9.99 7.01
CA ASP A 229 -2.13 10.66 5.99
C ASP A 229 -1.29 9.64 5.21
N VAL A 230 -1.67 9.39 3.96
CA VAL A 230 -0.97 8.47 3.05
C VAL A 230 0.09 9.21 2.23
N GLY A 231 0.01 10.53 2.18
CA GLY A 231 0.91 11.35 1.37
C GLY A 231 2.37 11.27 1.83
N ILE A 232 3.29 11.20 0.86
CA ILE A 232 4.73 11.33 1.09
C ILE A 232 5.26 12.34 0.08
N ASN A 233 5.50 13.55 0.53
CA ASN A 233 5.93 14.66 -0.31
C ASN A 233 7.33 15.11 0.11
N ARG A 234 8.29 15.10 -0.83
CA ARG A 234 9.64 15.61 -0.60
C ARG A 234 9.67 17.11 -0.91
N ILE A 235 9.76 17.93 0.13
CA ILE A 235 9.81 19.41 0.00
C ILE A 235 11.24 19.98 0.09
N ALA A 236 12.20 19.16 0.50
CA ALA A 236 13.63 19.46 0.49
C ALA A 236 14.44 18.15 0.53
N PRO A 237 15.76 18.12 0.27
CA PRO A 237 16.57 16.90 0.14
C PRO A 237 16.40 15.88 1.28
N LYS A 238 16.17 16.36 2.51
CA LYS A 238 15.98 15.51 3.71
C LYS A 238 14.66 15.78 4.43
N LYS A 239 13.70 16.46 3.79
CA LYS A 239 12.44 16.86 4.44
C LYS A 239 11.26 16.25 3.71
N LEU A 240 10.59 15.31 4.37
CA LEU A 240 9.34 14.71 3.95
C LEU A 240 8.19 15.31 4.77
N VAL A 241 7.06 15.52 4.12
CA VAL A 241 5.80 15.92 4.76
C VAL A 241 4.66 15.13 4.11
N GLY A 242 3.56 15.02 4.84
CA GLY A 242 2.36 14.39 4.33
C GLY A 242 1.45 15.32 3.52
N ASP A 243 0.29 14.81 3.18
CA ASP A 243 -0.80 15.57 2.57
C ASP A 243 -1.57 16.39 3.61
N VAL A 244 -1.37 16.11 4.89
CA VAL A 244 -2.04 16.79 6.02
C VAL A 244 -1.11 17.83 6.63
N ASP A 245 -1.63 19.00 6.99
CA ASP A 245 -0.96 19.92 7.91
C ASP A 245 -1.02 19.34 9.31
N PHE A 246 0.02 18.53 9.64
CA PHE A 246 0.05 17.67 10.80
C PHE A 246 -0.19 18.41 12.11
N ASP A 247 0.54 19.50 12.33
CA ASP A 247 0.47 20.23 13.62
C ASP A 247 -0.92 20.83 13.85
N ALA A 248 -1.48 21.44 12.81
CA ALA A 248 -2.80 22.03 12.87
C ALA A 248 -3.91 20.97 13.00
N ALA A 249 -3.83 19.87 12.23
CA ALA A 249 -4.79 18.77 12.27
C ALA A 249 -4.73 18.00 13.60
N ALA A 250 -3.54 17.79 14.18
CA ALA A 250 -3.37 17.09 15.46
C ALA A 250 -3.99 17.84 16.65
N ALA A 251 -4.22 19.14 16.52
CA ALA A 251 -4.92 19.92 17.55
C ALA A 251 -6.43 19.61 17.60
N VAL A 252 -7.01 19.10 16.50
CA VAL A 252 -8.45 18.85 16.31
C VAL A 252 -8.77 17.36 16.31
N ALA A 253 -7.91 16.55 15.69
CA ALA A 253 -8.09 15.11 15.56
C ALA A 253 -8.05 14.36 16.90
N GLY A 254 -8.75 13.23 16.99
CA GLY A 254 -8.63 12.26 18.09
C GLY A 254 -7.42 11.35 17.92
N ALA A 255 -7.13 10.96 16.66
CA ALA A 255 -5.96 10.17 16.28
C ALA A 255 -5.41 10.61 14.91
N ILE A 256 -4.09 10.50 14.70
CA ILE A 256 -3.46 10.94 13.46
C ILE A 256 -2.17 10.15 13.16
N THR A 257 -1.92 9.86 11.89
CA THR A 257 -0.65 9.27 11.44
C THR A 257 0.40 10.36 11.17
N PRO A 258 1.66 10.19 11.60
CA PRO A 258 2.74 11.12 11.28
C PRO A 258 3.34 10.84 9.89
N VAL A 259 3.92 11.85 9.25
CA VAL A 259 4.75 11.68 8.05
C VAL A 259 6.06 12.45 8.24
N PRO A 260 7.23 11.77 8.21
CA PRO A 260 7.43 10.33 8.07
C PRO A 260 7.07 9.53 9.34
N GLY A 261 7.00 8.20 9.19
CA GLY A 261 6.84 7.29 10.33
C GLY A 261 5.41 6.76 10.56
N GLY A 262 4.48 7.07 9.66
CA GLY A 262 3.12 6.54 9.63
C GLY A 262 2.94 5.45 8.57
N VAL A 263 1.99 5.66 7.66
CA VAL A 263 1.48 4.68 6.68
C VAL A 263 2.58 4.05 5.81
N GLY A 264 3.59 4.82 5.38
CA GLY A 264 4.64 4.30 4.49
C GLY A 264 5.44 3.11 5.06
N LEU A 265 5.46 2.93 6.40
CA LEU A 265 6.10 1.76 7.01
C LEU A 265 5.24 0.50 6.90
N LEU A 266 3.93 0.65 6.77
CA LEU A 266 2.99 -0.46 6.68
C LEU A 266 3.02 -1.13 5.31
N THR A 267 3.29 -0.37 4.25
CA THR A 267 3.29 -0.86 2.87
C THR A 267 4.26 -2.04 2.69
N VAL A 268 5.51 -1.91 3.20
CA VAL A 268 6.50 -2.99 3.10
C VAL A 268 6.08 -4.20 3.93
N ALA A 269 5.52 -3.98 5.13
CA ALA A 269 5.08 -5.07 5.98
C ALA A 269 3.90 -5.84 5.35
N MET A 270 2.94 -5.13 4.75
CA MET A 270 1.81 -5.74 4.03
C MET A 270 2.24 -6.49 2.78
N LEU A 271 3.26 -5.99 2.07
CA LEU A 271 3.82 -6.74 0.93
C LEU A 271 4.34 -8.12 1.38
N MET A 272 5.01 -8.19 2.53
CA MET A 272 5.47 -9.49 3.06
C MET A 272 4.29 -10.40 3.41
N GLU A 273 3.23 -9.86 4.00
CA GLU A 273 2.00 -10.61 4.25
C GLU A 273 1.37 -11.12 2.95
N ASN A 274 1.28 -10.29 1.91
CA ASN A 274 0.77 -10.70 0.60
C ASN A 274 1.61 -11.80 -0.05
N VAL A 275 2.94 -11.75 0.04
CA VAL A 275 3.83 -12.81 -0.44
C VAL A 275 3.57 -14.14 0.29
N VAL A 276 3.40 -14.10 1.61
CA VAL A 276 3.07 -15.27 2.41
C VAL A 276 1.70 -15.85 2.02
N GLN A 277 0.69 -15.00 1.85
CA GLN A 277 -0.64 -15.45 1.43
C GLN A 277 -0.64 -16.02 0.02
N ALA A 278 0.11 -15.41 -0.92
CA ALA A 278 0.29 -15.92 -2.26
C ALA A 278 0.98 -17.31 -2.26
N ALA A 279 2.01 -17.49 -1.42
CA ALA A 279 2.67 -18.78 -1.27
C ALA A 279 1.72 -19.84 -0.71
N LYS A 280 0.91 -19.52 0.31
CA LYS A 280 -0.10 -20.43 0.86
C LYS A 280 -1.16 -20.81 -0.17
N ALA A 281 -1.65 -19.85 -0.96
CA ALA A 281 -2.67 -20.09 -1.97
C ALA A 281 -2.17 -20.95 -3.14
N GLN A 282 -0.87 -20.93 -3.43
CA GLN A 282 -0.24 -21.72 -4.49
C GLN A 282 0.21 -23.13 -4.02
N ASN A 283 0.19 -23.37 -2.70
CA ASN A 283 0.57 -24.65 -2.06
C ASN A 283 -0.52 -25.05 -1.05
N PRO A 284 -1.73 -25.45 -1.52
CA PRO A 284 -2.88 -25.75 -0.68
C PRO A 284 -2.75 -27.04 0.13
#